data_6a08f5a2c08cb6abd85ab265fff36435
#
_entry.id   6a08f5a2c08cb6abd85ab265fff36435
#
_cell.length_a   1.000
_cell.length_b   1.000
_cell.length_c   1.000
_cell.angle_alpha   90.00
_cell.angle_beta   90.00
_cell.angle_gamma   90.00
#
_symmetry.space_group_name_H-M   'P 1'
#
loop_
_entity.id
_entity.type
_entity.pdbx_description
1 polymer ?
#
loop_
_entity_poly.entity_id
_entity_poly.type
_entity_poly.pdbx_seq_one_letter_code
_entity_poly.pdbx_strand_id
1 'polypeptide(L)'
;MNPDLSPAAGVTTARLPPRAAGNRRIVAGLLAVVVGSLIFVSVQPRLYKAFCEWTGLYDIDRAERVTESLMPSRPVVLEFDANSHDNGLRFRPETTSLAAKTGEIVHVVYRVENTRNTTVIGQAVPSYGPQHAGGYVKKLDCFCFKQQTFAPHEVRDMPVVFVLDKKLPDDVNTVTLSYTFFEVPAGSVTTPATPADIGRH
;
A
#
# COMPACT_ATOMS: atom_id res chain seq x y z
N MET A 1 -70.57 -24.51 -63.95
CA MET A 1 -71.30 -25.15 -62.89
C MET A 1 -70.43 -25.24 -61.68
N ASN A 2 -70.96 -24.59 -60.82
CA ASN A 2 -70.70 -24.54 -59.39
C ASN A 2 -69.43 -23.91 -58.83
N PRO A 3 -69.63 -22.84 -58.16
CA PRO A 3 -68.63 -22.27 -57.27
C PRO A 3 -68.94 -22.62 -55.83
N ASP A 4 -67.96 -22.79 -55.03
CA ASP A 4 -68.12 -22.59 -53.59
C ASP A 4 -66.93 -21.87 -53.04
N LEU A 5 -67.14 -20.59 -52.73
CA LEU A 5 -66.33 -19.70 -51.97
C LEU A 5 -66.56 -19.97 -50.47
N SER A 6 -65.62 -20.55 -49.82
CA SER A 6 -65.63 -20.63 -48.35
C SER A 6 -64.99 -19.42 -47.73
N PRO A 7 -65.58 -18.86 -46.69
CA PRO A 7 -65.12 -17.58 -46.14
C PRO A 7 -63.94 -17.68 -45.18
N ALA A 8 -63.19 -16.59 -45.11
CA ALA A 8 -62.01 -16.32 -44.36
C ALA A 8 -62.07 -16.75 -42.89
N ALA A 9 -61.07 -17.48 -42.49
CA ALA A 9 -60.75 -17.76 -41.08
C ALA A 9 -60.34 -16.48 -40.31
N GLY A 10 -61.19 -16.20 -39.35
CA GLY A 10 -60.92 -15.04 -38.46
C GLY A 10 -59.60 -15.14 -37.71
N VAL A 11 -58.80 -14.12 -37.80
CA VAL A 11 -57.60 -13.94 -37.03
C VAL A 11 -58.00 -13.67 -35.57
N THR A 12 -57.89 -14.68 -34.71
CA THR A 12 -58.06 -14.54 -33.28
C THR A 12 -56.84 -13.80 -32.72
N THR A 13 -56.99 -12.52 -32.46
CA THR A 13 -56.02 -11.75 -31.72
C THR A 13 -55.94 -12.26 -30.28
N ALA A 14 -54.96 -13.08 -29.98
CA ALA A 14 -54.68 -13.51 -28.63
C ALA A 14 -54.31 -12.27 -27.80
N ARG A 15 -55.19 -11.89 -26.90
CA ARG A 15 -54.90 -10.88 -25.87
C ARG A 15 -53.85 -11.45 -24.93
N LEU A 16 -52.66 -10.87 -24.95
CA LEU A 16 -51.64 -11.12 -23.96
C LEU A 16 -52.12 -10.65 -22.59
N PRO A 17 -51.99 -11.49 -21.53
CA PRO A 17 -52.44 -11.12 -20.19
C PRO A 17 -51.62 -9.97 -19.64
N PRO A 18 -52.19 -9.07 -18.81
CA PRO A 18 -51.48 -7.98 -18.22
C PRO A 18 -50.50 -8.48 -17.13
N ARG A 19 -49.25 -8.65 -17.51
CA ARG A 19 -48.15 -9.09 -16.65
C ARG A 19 -47.54 -7.98 -15.76
N ALA A 20 -48.08 -6.76 -15.81
CA ALA A 20 -47.45 -5.58 -15.20
C ALA A 20 -47.57 -5.45 -13.68
N ALA A 21 -48.58 -6.05 -13.04
CA ALA A 21 -48.82 -5.87 -11.61
C ALA A 21 -47.98 -6.82 -10.72
N GLY A 22 -47.67 -8.02 -11.19
CA GLY A 22 -46.83 -8.98 -10.46
C GLY A 22 -45.34 -8.58 -10.40
N ASN A 23 -44.82 -8.10 -11.52
CA ASN A 23 -43.42 -7.72 -11.64
C ASN A 23 -43.04 -6.50 -10.76
N ARG A 24 -43.97 -5.59 -10.55
CA ARG A 24 -43.74 -4.38 -9.76
C ARG A 24 -43.47 -4.69 -8.28
N ARG A 25 -44.13 -5.70 -7.73
CA ARG A 25 -43.87 -6.16 -6.34
C ARG A 25 -42.53 -6.88 -6.22
N ILE A 26 -42.19 -7.69 -7.20
CA ILE A 26 -40.89 -8.39 -7.25
C ILE A 26 -39.74 -7.39 -7.41
N VAL A 27 -39.85 -6.42 -8.33
CA VAL A 27 -38.86 -5.35 -8.54
C VAL A 27 -38.72 -4.48 -7.28
N ALA A 28 -39.83 -4.10 -6.64
CA ALA A 28 -39.78 -3.35 -5.39
C ALA A 28 -39.12 -4.15 -4.26
N GLY A 29 -39.36 -5.45 -4.16
CA GLY A 29 -38.71 -6.35 -3.22
C GLY A 29 -37.19 -6.45 -3.46
N LEU A 30 -36.77 -6.63 -4.72
CA LEU A 30 -35.34 -6.67 -5.08
C LEU A 30 -34.65 -5.34 -4.80
N LEU A 31 -35.28 -4.21 -5.12
CA LEU A 31 -34.76 -2.88 -4.79
C LEU A 31 -34.61 -2.68 -3.29
N ALA A 32 -35.59 -3.12 -2.50
CA ALA A 32 -35.51 -3.05 -1.03
C ALA A 32 -34.34 -3.87 -0.48
N VAL A 33 -34.09 -5.06 -1.01
CA VAL A 33 -32.93 -5.89 -0.64
C VAL A 33 -31.62 -5.23 -0.99
N VAL A 34 -31.49 -4.66 -2.18
CA VAL A 34 -30.27 -3.94 -2.62
C VAL A 34 -30.01 -2.72 -1.74
N VAL A 35 -31.03 -1.91 -1.50
CA VAL A 35 -30.91 -0.74 -0.63
C VAL A 35 -30.57 -1.15 0.81
N GLY A 36 -31.23 -2.19 1.34
CA GLY A 36 -30.94 -2.75 2.66
C GLY A 36 -29.50 -3.25 2.77
N SER A 37 -28.98 -3.94 1.76
CA SER A 37 -27.57 -4.38 1.71
C SER A 37 -26.59 -3.21 1.68
N LEU A 38 -26.87 -2.18 0.93
CA LEU A 38 -26.02 -0.98 0.87
C LEU A 38 -25.99 -0.24 2.22
N ILE A 39 -27.14 -0.11 2.86
CA ILE A 39 -27.24 0.49 4.22
C ILE A 39 -26.46 -0.38 5.21
N PHE A 40 -26.63 -1.69 5.18
CA PHE A 40 -25.93 -2.62 6.07
C PHE A 40 -24.42 -2.50 5.94
N VAL A 41 -23.89 -2.56 4.71
CA VAL A 41 -22.44 -2.41 4.45
C VAL A 41 -21.91 -1.04 4.90
N SER A 42 -22.73 0.02 4.76
CA SER A 42 -22.34 1.38 5.16
C SER A 42 -22.34 1.58 6.68
N VAL A 43 -23.21 0.87 7.40
CA VAL A 43 -23.33 0.96 8.85
C VAL A 43 -22.36 0.02 9.58
N GLN A 44 -22.03 -1.12 8.98
CA GLN A 44 -21.18 -2.16 9.56
C GLN A 44 -19.85 -1.63 10.13
N PRO A 45 -19.06 -0.78 9.42
CA PRO A 45 -17.79 -0.28 9.95
C PRO A 45 -17.97 0.58 11.20
N ARG A 46 -19.06 1.35 11.27
CA ARG A 46 -19.37 2.21 12.41
C ARG A 46 -19.80 1.38 13.61
N LEU A 47 -20.64 0.38 13.36
CA LEU A 47 -21.11 -0.54 14.40
C LEU A 47 -19.96 -1.39 14.96
N TYR A 48 -19.08 -1.89 14.08
CA TYR A 48 -17.90 -2.63 14.48
C TYR A 48 -16.96 -1.78 15.33
N LYS A 49 -16.73 -0.53 14.94
CA LYS A 49 -15.90 0.41 15.70
C LYS A 49 -16.49 0.68 17.09
N ALA A 50 -17.79 0.96 17.18
CA ALA A 50 -18.48 1.17 18.44
C ALA A 50 -18.46 -0.09 19.33
N PHE A 51 -18.62 -1.27 18.72
CA PHE A 51 -18.52 -2.54 19.44
C PHE A 51 -17.11 -2.78 20.00
N CYS A 52 -16.06 -2.52 19.20
CA CYS A 52 -14.67 -2.63 19.65
C CYS A 52 -14.35 -1.62 20.76
N GLU A 53 -14.88 -0.39 20.69
CA GLU A 53 -14.73 0.61 21.75
C GLU A 53 -15.44 0.19 23.03
N TRP A 54 -16.63 -0.41 22.92
CA TRP A 54 -17.40 -0.87 24.08
C TRP A 54 -16.81 -2.12 24.72
N THR A 55 -16.25 -3.05 23.93
CA THR A 55 -15.65 -4.29 24.43
C THR A 55 -14.17 -4.13 24.82
N GLY A 56 -13.55 -2.96 24.56
CA GLY A 56 -12.14 -2.72 24.84
C GLY A 56 -11.16 -3.48 23.92
N LEU A 57 -11.65 -4.19 22.91
CA LEU A 57 -10.78 -4.91 21.97
C LEU A 57 -9.89 -3.95 21.13
N TYR A 58 -10.25 -2.68 21.06
CA TYR A 58 -9.47 -1.66 20.36
C TYR A 58 -8.30 -1.10 21.18
N ASP A 59 -8.24 -1.45 22.46
CA ASP A 59 -7.21 -0.94 23.39
C ASP A 59 -5.87 -1.69 23.32
N ILE A 60 -5.78 -2.76 22.50
CA ILE A 60 -4.50 -3.49 22.34
C ILE A 60 -3.43 -2.57 21.78
N ASP A 61 -3.74 -1.81 20.73
CA ASP A 61 -2.81 -0.83 20.15
C ASP A 61 -2.52 0.34 21.09
N ARG A 62 -3.47 0.69 21.95
CA ARG A 62 -3.32 1.75 22.95
C ARG A 62 -2.49 1.27 24.13
N ALA A 63 -2.78 0.07 24.62
CA ALA A 63 -1.99 -0.57 25.67
C ALA A 63 -0.53 -0.79 25.20
N GLU A 64 -0.33 -1.19 23.96
CA GLU A 64 0.99 -1.34 23.35
C GLU A 64 1.73 0.00 23.28
N ARG A 65 1.08 1.07 22.81
CA ARG A 65 1.65 2.43 22.78
C ARG A 65 1.97 2.99 24.16
N VAL A 66 1.10 2.75 25.14
CA VAL A 66 1.34 3.17 26.52
C VAL A 66 2.51 2.40 27.10
N THR A 67 2.59 1.10 26.90
CA THR A 67 3.71 0.26 27.34
C THR A 67 5.01 0.71 26.66
N GLU A 68 5.00 0.98 25.38
CA GLU A 68 6.16 1.51 24.64
C GLU A 68 6.59 2.88 25.15
N SER A 69 5.65 3.76 25.54
CA SER A 69 5.99 5.09 26.10
C SER A 69 6.61 5.00 27.48
N LEU A 70 6.27 3.98 28.25
CA LEU A 70 6.83 3.75 29.60
C LEU A 70 8.20 3.07 29.56
N MET A 71 8.60 2.43 28.46
CA MET A 71 9.93 1.83 28.36
C MET A 71 11.02 2.92 28.36
N PRO A 72 12.11 2.71 29.09
CA PRO A 72 13.23 3.63 29.10
C PRO A 72 13.90 3.67 27.71
N SER A 73 14.30 4.84 27.28
CA SER A 73 15.15 4.99 26.10
C SER A 73 16.57 4.58 26.44
N ARG A 74 17.22 3.77 25.60
CA ARG A 74 18.62 3.41 25.77
C ARG A 74 19.47 3.89 24.59
N PRO A 75 20.75 4.18 24.79
CA PRO A 75 21.63 4.55 23.69
C PRO A 75 21.90 3.36 22.77
N VAL A 76 21.94 3.62 21.48
CA VAL A 76 22.26 2.66 20.41
C VAL A 76 23.11 3.38 19.38
N VAL A 77 24.11 2.68 18.84
CA VAL A 77 24.91 3.19 17.72
C VAL A 77 24.23 2.78 16.43
N LEU A 78 23.99 3.74 15.56
CA LEU A 78 23.49 3.53 14.20
C LEU A 78 24.66 3.63 13.24
N GLU A 79 24.81 2.65 12.39
CA GLU A 79 25.78 2.65 11.31
C GLU A 79 25.04 2.69 9.98
N PHE A 80 25.55 3.48 9.07
CA PHE A 80 24.97 3.68 7.74
C PHE A 80 25.95 3.24 6.68
N ASP A 81 25.52 2.35 5.82
CA ASP A 81 26.31 1.84 4.72
C ASP A 81 25.53 1.99 3.41
N ALA A 82 26.25 2.12 2.31
CA ALA A 82 25.69 2.31 1.00
C ALA A 82 26.51 1.57 -0.04
N ASN A 83 25.85 0.66 -0.72
CA ASN A 83 26.44 -0.14 -1.80
C ASN A 83 25.75 0.14 -3.13
N SER A 84 26.50 0.20 -4.19
CA SER A 84 25.99 0.28 -5.54
C SER A 84 26.45 -0.97 -6.30
N HIS A 85 25.50 -1.69 -6.86
CA HIS A 85 25.80 -2.91 -7.60
C HIS A 85 26.35 -2.63 -9.00
N ASP A 86 26.26 -1.39 -9.45
CA ASP A 86 26.70 -0.94 -10.78
C ASP A 86 27.60 0.29 -10.66
N ASN A 87 28.61 0.35 -11.55
CA ASN A 87 29.59 1.45 -11.56
C ASN A 87 29.05 2.80 -12.07
N GLY A 88 27.77 2.84 -12.47
CA GLY A 88 27.14 4.04 -13.01
C GLY A 88 26.50 4.99 -12.00
N LEU A 89 26.20 4.49 -10.81
CA LEU A 89 25.64 5.26 -9.71
C LEU A 89 26.61 5.25 -8.53
N ARG A 90 27.07 6.42 -8.11
CA ARG A 90 27.82 6.58 -6.87
C ARG A 90 26.82 6.85 -5.75
N PHE A 91 26.80 5.97 -4.76
CA PHE A 91 25.84 6.03 -3.65
C PHE A 91 26.59 6.01 -2.32
N ARG A 92 26.32 6.96 -1.43
CA ARG A 92 26.99 7.06 -0.13
C ARG A 92 26.12 7.77 0.90
N PRO A 93 26.17 7.38 2.18
CA PRO A 93 25.55 8.14 3.24
C PRO A 93 26.36 9.42 3.51
N GLU A 94 25.71 10.48 3.96
CA GLU A 94 26.38 11.70 4.38
C GLU A 94 27.08 11.51 5.74
N THR A 95 26.48 10.67 6.59
CA THR A 95 27.04 10.28 7.89
C THR A 95 27.11 8.76 7.95
N THR A 96 28.26 8.21 8.35
CA THR A 96 28.47 6.76 8.44
C THR A 96 28.11 6.17 9.80
N SER A 97 28.05 6.98 10.84
CA SER A 97 27.67 6.53 12.19
C SER A 97 27.04 7.65 12.97
N LEU A 98 26.04 7.32 13.79
CA LEU A 98 25.32 8.25 14.65
C LEU A 98 24.94 7.57 15.96
N ALA A 99 25.20 8.23 17.09
CA ALA A 99 24.65 7.81 18.37
C ALA A 99 23.21 8.32 18.50
N ALA A 100 22.26 7.44 18.73
CA ALA A 100 20.84 7.75 18.90
C ALA A 100 20.27 7.01 20.11
N LYS A 101 19.02 7.31 20.46
CA LYS A 101 18.30 6.60 21.51
C LYS A 101 17.08 5.87 20.92
N THR A 102 16.72 4.75 21.52
CA THR A 102 15.48 4.08 21.16
C THR A 102 14.27 5.01 21.41
N GLY A 103 13.34 5.06 20.47
CA GLY A 103 12.19 5.98 20.47
C GLY A 103 12.49 7.37 19.88
N GLU A 104 13.73 7.66 19.47
CA GLU A 104 14.12 8.92 18.85
C GLU A 104 13.90 8.86 17.33
N ILE A 105 13.46 10.00 16.75
CA ILE A 105 13.34 10.14 15.30
C ILE A 105 14.73 10.43 14.74
N VAL A 106 15.19 9.57 13.84
CA VAL A 106 16.49 9.67 13.20
C VAL A 106 16.33 10.12 11.76
N HIS A 107 17.11 11.11 11.38
CA HIS A 107 17.22 11.62 10.02
C HIS A 107 18.60 11.30 9.48
N VAL A 108 18.68 10.65 8.34
CA VAL A 108 19.92 10.41 7.59
C VAL A 108 19.71 10.74 6.13
N VAL A 109 20.74 11.31 5.51
CA VAL A 109 20.72 11.66 4.10
C VAL A 109 21.71 10.77 3.35
N TYR A 110 21.24 10.19 2.26
CA TYR A 110 22.06 9.46 1.31
C TYR A 110 22.19 10.27 0.03
N ARG A 111 23.43 10.41 -0.45
CA ARG A 111 23.72 11.12 -1.69
C ARG A 111 23.91 10.11 -2.83
N VAL A 112 23.15 10.30 -3.90
CA VAL A 112 23.23 9.53 -5.13
C VAL A 112 23.77 10.45 -6.24
N GLU A 113 24.74 9.98 -6.99
CA GLU A 113 25.31 10.68 -8.14
C GLU A 113 25.32 9.75 -9.36
N ASN A 114 24.66 10.16 -10.44
CA ASN A 114 24.79 9.47 -11.72
C ASN A 114 26.07 9.90 -12.40
N THR A 115 27.04 9.00 -12.51
CA THR A 115 28.36 9.31 -13.13
C THR A 115 28.37 9.13 -14.65
N ARG A 116 27.25 8.65 -15.23
CA ARG A 116 27.12 8.38 -16.67
C ARG A 116 26.57 9.59 -17.43
N ASN A 117 26.84 9.60 -18.74
CA ASN A 117 26.27 10.55 -19.70
C ASN A 117 24.84 10.15 -20.16
N THR A 118 24.25 9.13 -19.57
CA THR A 118 22.93 8.60 -19.90
C THR A 118 22.03 8.61 -18.66
N THR A 119 20.74 8.68 -18.89
CA THR A 119 19.74 8.53 -17.82
C THR A 119 19.79 7.11 -17.25
N VAL A 120 19.78 6.99 -15.94
CA VAL A 120 19.79 5.73 -15.20
C VAL A 120 18.51 5.64 -14.36
N ILE A 121 17.89 4.47 -14.36
CA ILE A 121 16.76 4.17 -13.46
C ILE A 121 17.29 3.21 -12.41
N GLY A 122 17.09 3.53 -11.15
CA GLY A 122 17.56 2.69 -10.06
C GLY A 122 16.56 2.55 -8.93
N GLN A 123 16.76 1.51 -8.14
CA GLN A 123 15.97 1.23 -6.96
C GLN A 123 16.89 0.83 -5.81
N ALA A 124 16.66 1.41 -4.64
CA ALA A 124 17.38 1.08 -3.43
C ALA A 124 16.66 0.00 -2.64
N VAL A 125 17.43 -0.98 -2.15
CA VAL A 125 16.94 -2.05 -1.29
C VAL A 125 17.65 -1.96 0.07
N PRO A 126 16.90 -1.79 1.18
CA PRO A 126 17.48 -1.74 2.51
C PRO A 126 17.78 -3.14 3.04
N SER A 127 18.86 -3.23 3.81
CA SER A 127 19.19 -4.39 4.65
C SER A 127 19.61 -3.93 6.06
N TYR A 128 19.50 -4.80 7.03
CA TYR A 128 19.74 -4.52 8.44
C TYR A 128 20.75 -5.49 9.03
N GLY A 129 21.64 -4.96 9.84
CA GLY A 129 22.56 -5.71 10.67
C GLY A 129 22.35 -5.34 12.16
N PRO A 130 22.12 -6.32 13.04
CA PRO A 130 21.77 -7.71 12.78
C PRO A 130 20.37 -7.85 12.15
N GLN A 131 20.13 -8.92 11.40
CA GLN A 131 18.90 -9.08 10.60
C GLN A 131 17.62 -8.98 11.43
N HIS A 132 17.60 -9.51 12.65
CA HIS A 132 16.44 -9.43 13.55
C HIS A 132 16.15 -8.01 14.03
N ALA A 133 17.13 -7.08 14.03
CA ALA A 133 16.89 -5.68 14.37
C ALA A 133 16.01 -4.95 13.36
N GLY A 134 15.91 -5.46 12.12
CA GLY A 134 15.08 -4.86 11.08
C GLY A 134 13.60 -4.75 11.44
N GLY A 135 13.06 -5.67 12.26
CA GLY A 135 11.69 -5.64 12.76
C GLY A 135 11.41 -4.48 13.74
N TYR A 136 12.45 -3.90 14.34
CA TYR A 136 12.37 -2.79 15.29
C TYR A 136 12.69 -1.43 14.67
N VAL A 137 13.02 -1.38 13.37
CA VAL A 137 13.25 -0.14 12.63
C VAL A 137 11.93 0.26 11.94
N LYS A 138 11.21 1.20 12.54
CA LYS A 138 9.96 1.74 11.98
C LYS A 138 10.28 2.91 11.05
N LYS A 139 10.20 2.68 9.74
CA LYS A 139 10.40 3.72 8.73
C LYS A 139 9.20 4.64 8.66
N LEU A 140 9.44 5.94 8.72
CA LEU A 140 8.43 6.97 8.56
C LEU A 140 8.42 7.49 7.12
N ASP A 141 9.61 7.66 6.53
CA ASP A 141 9.77 8.07 5.14
C ASP A 141 10.99 7.40 4.52
N CYS A 142 10.87 6.95 3.27
CA CYS A 142 11.95 6.27 2.56
C CYS A 142 11.75 6.35 1.04
N PHE A 143 12.81 6.66 0.33
CA PHE A 143 12.86 6.62 -1.13
C PHE A 143 12.90 5.21 -1.73
N CYS A 144 13.12 4.18 -0.92
CA CYS A 144 13.34 2.79 -1.35
C CYS A 144 12.11 2.09 -1.97
N PHE A 145 10.91 2.65 -1.81
CA PHE A 145 9.67 2.05 -2.33
C PHE A 145 9.39 2.35 -3.81
N LYS A 146 10.12 3.30 -4.41
CA LYS A 146 9.88 3.72 -5.79
C LYS A 146 11.18 3.67 -6.59
N GLN A 147 11.04 3.32 -7.85
CA GLN A 147 12.11 3.49 -8.82
C GLN A 147 12.40 4.98 -8.99
N GLN A 148 13.68 5.31 -9.02
CA GLN A 148 14.17 6.67 -9.16
C GLN A 148 14.87 6.82 -10.49
N THR A 149 14.55 7.88 -11.24
CA THR A 149 15.21 8.23 -12.49
C THR A 149 16.21 9.34 -12.22
N PHE A 150 17.44 9.14 -12.64
CA PHE A 150 18.53 10.10 -12.52
C PHE A 150 18.98 10.53 -13.92
N ALA A 151 18.90 11.83 -14.19
CA ALA A 151 19.45 12.41 -15.42
C ALA A 151 20.98 12.25 -15.48
N PRO A 152 21.61 12.43 -16.66
CA PRO A 152 23.06 12.43 -16.77
C PRO A 152 23.71 13.41 -15.79
N HIS A 153 24.70 12.96 -15.03
CA HIS A 153 25.44 13.74 -14.02
C HIS A 153 24.57 14.34 -12.90
N GLU A 154 23.36 13.84 -12.72
CA GLU A 154 22.49 14.31 -11.63
C GLU A 154 23.05 13.87 -10.27
N VAL A 155 23.05 14.82 -9.32
CA VAL A 155 23.33 14.57 -7.91
C VAL A 155 22.04 14.84 -7.13
N ARG A 156 21.61 13.88 -6.31
CA ARG A 156 20.38 14.00 -5.52
C ARG A 156 20.61 13.53 -4.09
N ASP A 157 20.16 14.35 -3.17
CA ASP A 157 20.12 13.99 -1.75
C ASP A 157 18.79 13.31 -1.44
N MET A 158 18.86 12.15 -0.79
CA MET A 158 17.72 11.28 -0.53
C MET A 158 17.60 11.07 0.99
N PRO A 159 16.66 11.78 1.64
CA PRO A 159 16.45 11.67 3.06
C PRO A 159 15.75 10.36 3.41
N VAL A 160 16.13 9.79 4.55
CA VAL A 160 15.48 8.65 5.20
C VAL A 160 15.17 9.06 6.64
N VAL A 161 13.92 8.84 7.03
CA VAL A 161 13.44 9.12 8.39
C VAL A 161 12.91 7.85 9.00
N PHE A 162 13.40 7.50 10.17
CA PHE A 162 12.96 6.30 10.89
C PHE A 162 13.05 6.48 12.40
N VAL A 163 12.41 5.56 13.11
CA VAL A 163 12.46 5.45 14.57
C VAL A 163 12.90 4.04 14.95
N LEU A 164 13.80 3.93 15.90
CA LEU A 164 14.10 2.67 16.57
C LEU A 164 13.06 2.40 17.66
N ASP A 165 12.41 1.25 17.57
CA ASP A 165 11.46 0.83 18.59
C ASP A 165 12.16 0.68 19.96
N LYS A 166 11.52 1.09 21.04
CA LYS A 166 12.00 0.89 22.41
C LYS A 166 12.04 -0.57 22.84
N LYS A 167 11.33 -1.44 22.11
CA LYS A 167 11.33 -2.90 22.29
C LYS A 167 12.55 -3.60 21.67
N LEU A 168 13.50 -2.83 21.11
CA LEU A 168 14.73 -3.39 20.55
C LEU A 168 15.46 -4.22 21.63
N PRO A 169 15.81 -5.50 21.36
CA PRO A 169 16.48 -6.37 22.31
C PRO A 169 17.73 -5.75 22.93
N ASP A 170 17.97 -6.00 24.22
CA ASP A 170 19.04 -5.36 24.99
C ASP A 170 20.45 -5.77 24.55
N ASP A 171 20.57 -6.90 23.88
CA ASP A 171 21.82 -7.39 23.28
C ASP A 171 22.24 -6.65 22.01
N VAL A 172 21.29 -5.89 21.38
CA VAL A 172 21.55 -5.11 20.15
C VAL A 172 21.98 -3.70 20.52
N ASN A 173 23.26 -3.45 20.61
CA ASN A 173 23.82 -2.12 20.90
C ASN A 173 24.17 -1.34 19.64
N THR A 174 24.27 -2.01 18.48
CA THR A 174 24.56 -1.40 17.19
C THR A 174 23.56 -1.89 16.16
N VAL A 175 23.00 -0.99 15.37
CA VAL A 175 22.12 -1.31 14.24
C VAL A 175 22.72 -0.70 12.99
N THR A 176 23.07 -1.55 12.03
CA THR A 176 23.57 -1.12 10.73
C THR A 176 22.41 -1.06 9.73
N LEU A 177 22.21 0.08 9.11
CA LEU A 177 21.27 0.28 8.00
C LEU A 177 22.06 0.41 6.70
N SER A 178 22.09 -0.64 5.93
CA SER A 178 22.76 -0.67 4.62
C SER A 178 21.73 -0.56 3.49
N TYR A 179 22.00 0.27 2.52
CA TYR A 179 21.22 0.35 1.29
C TYR A 179 22.07 -0.14 0.12
N THR A 180 21.50 -1.01 -0.70
CA THR A 180 22.09 -1.40 -1.99
C THR A 180 21.25 -0.83 -3.13
N PHE A 181 21.90 -0.10 -4.01
CA PHE A 181 21.26 0.49 -5.20
C PHE A 181 21.46 -0.43 -6.39
N PHE A 182 20.34 -0.80 -7.03
CA PHE A 182 20.31 -1.63 -8.24
C PHE A 182 19.83 -0.81 -9.41
N GLU A 183 20.52 -0.92 -10.55
CA GLU A 183 20.01 -0.38 -11.80
C GLU A 183 18.88 -1.25 -12.34
N VAL A 184 17.80 -0.61 -12.76
CA VAL A 184 16.63 -1.26 -13.34
C VAL A 184 16.67 -1.05 -14.84
N PRO A 185 16.70 -2.14 -15.67
CA PRO A 185 16.68 -2.02 -17.12
C PRO A 185 15.47 -1.21 -17.60
N ALA A 186 15.66 -0.33 -18.57
CA ALA A 186 14.64 0.59 -19.08
C ALA A 186 13.34 -0.09 -19.60
N GLY A 187 13.31 -1.42 -19.75
CA GLY A 187 12.16 -2.21 -20.18
C GLY A 187 11.32 -2.82 -19.06
N SER A 188 11.75 -2.71 -17.79
CA SER A 188 11.08 -3.32 -16.63
C SER A 188 10.34 -2.32 -15.73
N VAL A 189 9.99 -1.15 -16.27
CA VAL A 189 9.17 -0.17 -15.57
C VAL A 189 7.77 -0.78 -15.38
N THR A 190 7.53 -1.37 -14.21
CA THR A 190 6.18 -1.75 -13.80
C THR A 190 5.44 -0.44 -13.53
N THR A 191 4.74 0.07 -14.54
CA THR A 191 3.75 1.14 -14.33
C THR A 191 2.78 0.62 -13.26
N PRO A 192 2.55 1.32 -12.16
CA PRO A 192 1.52 0.92 -11.22
C PRO A 192 0.22 0.85 -12.01
N ALA A 193 -0.43 -0.32 -12.01
CA ALA A 193 -1.68 -0.55 -12.71
C ALA A 193 -2.67 0.54 -12.27
N THR A 194 -3.08 1.36 -13.22
CA THR A 194 -4.16 2.34 -13.04
C THR A 194 -5.41 1.54 -12.69
N PRO A 195 -6.20 1.92 -11.67
CA PRO A 195 -7.39 1.18 -11.22
C PRO A 195 -8.50 1.02 -12.26
N ALA A 196 -8.28 1.45 -13.50
CA ALA A 196 -9.28 1.47 -14.57
C ALA A 196 -9.38 0.17 -15.39
N ASP A 197 -8.52 -0.85 -15.14
CA ASP A 197 -8.49 -2.06 -15.97
C ASP A 197 -9.08 -3.32 -15.30
N ILE A 198 -9.86 -3.16 -14.23
CA ILE A 198 -10.59 -4.27 -13.56
C ILE A 198 -12.05 -4.30 -14.03
N GLY A 199 -12.29 -4.15 -15.31
CA GLY A 199 -13.67 -4.07 -15.81
C GLY A 199 -13.95 -4.62 -17.19
N ARG A 200 -13.13 -5.56 -17.71
CA ARG A 200 -13.45 -6.25 -18.96
C ARG A 200 -12.93 -7.68 -18.94
N HIS A 201 -13.72 -8.55 -18.35
CA HIS A 201 -13.91 -9.95 -18.79
C HIS A 201 -15.26 -10.44 -18.29
#